data_b39d501d49ab6e4de8d00ff3ddff80e4
#
_entry.id   b39d501d49ab6e4de8d00ff3ddff80e4
#
_cell.length_a   1.000
_cell.length_b   1.000
_cell.length_c   1.000
_cell.angle_alpha   90.00
_cell.angle_beta   90.00
_cell.angle_gamma   90.00
#
_symmetry.space_group_name_H-M   'P 1'
#
loop_
_entity.id
_entity.type
_entity.pdbx_description
1 polymer ?
#
loop_
_entity_poly.entity_id
_entity_poly.type
_entity_poly.pdbx_seq_one_letter_code
_entity_poly.pdbx_strand_id
1 'polypeptide(L)'
;KKAVIYWSGTGNTAAMASAIAAGMGEGTELYSVDQFTGDIAEYDKIAFGCPAMGDEVLEEGEFDPFFSSIEGKLGGKKVALFGSYGWGDGQWMRDWAERTTKTGANLYDDGLLVNGFPDADAKVQCTAFGEGFGAY
;
A
#
# COMPACT_ATOMS: atom_id res chain seq x y z
N LYS A 1 -13.56 5.86 7.74
CA LYS A 1 -13.46 4.68 6.85
C LYS A 1 -12.02 4.20 6.72
N LYS A 2 -11.85 2.93 6.34
CA LYS A 2 -10.54 2.35 6.09
C LYS A 2 -10.54 1.60 4.74
N ALA A 3 -9.41 1.66 4.03
CA ALA A 3 -9.30 1.08 2.71
C ALA A 3 -7.90 0.55 2.41
N VAL A 4 -7.84 -0.36 1.44
CA VAL A 4 -6.62 -0.77 0.77
C VAL A 4 -6.77 -0.35 -0.69
N ILE A 5 -5.81 0.43 -1.18
CA ILE A 5 -5.82 0.93 -2.57
C ILE A 5 -4.47 0.56 -3.20
N TYR A 6 -4.51 -0.15 -4.33
CA TYR A 6 -3.28 -0.72 -4.90
C TYR A 6 -3.27 -0.68 -6.43
N TRP A 7 -2.07 -0.82 -6.97
CA TRP A 7 -1.85 -1.11 -8.39
C TRP A 7 -1.10 -2.44 -8.49
N SER A 8 -1.49 -3.28 -9.46
CA SER A 8 -0.84 -4.56 -9.68
C SER A 8 -0.81 -4.88 -11.18
N GLY A 9 0.36 -5.25 -11.69
CA GLY A 9 0.50 -5.63 -13.09
C GLY A 9 0.38 -7.13 -13.29
N THR A 10 1.06 -7.92 -12.44
CA THR A 10 1.14 -9.38 -12.59
C THR A 10 0.29 -10.15 -11.58
N GLY A 11 -0.34 -9.46 -10.65
CA GLY A 11 -1.16 -10.07 -9.61
C GLY A 11 -0.44 -10.25 -8.27
N ASN A 12 0.86 -9.99 -8.20
CA ASN A 12 1.63 -10.17 -6.96
C ASN A 12 1.15 -9.19 -5.87
N THR A 13 1.12 -7.91 -6.18
CA THR A 13 0.69 -6.90 -5.22
C THR A 13 -0.81 -7.03 -4.92
N ALA A 14 -1.63 -7.45 -5.90
CA ALA A 14 -3.05 -7.72 -5.68
C ALA A 14 -3.27 -8.82 -4.63
N ALA A 15 -2.47 -9.89 -4.69
CA ALA A 15 -2.55 -10.96 -3.70
C ALA A 15 -2.17 -10.47 -2.29
N MET A 16 -1.15 -9.61 -2.20
CA MET A 16 -0.78 -8.97 -0.94
C MET A 16 -1.94 -8.11 -0.42
N ALA A 17 -2.54 -7.31 -1.30
CA ALA A 17 -3.63 -6.40 -0.95
C ALA A 17 -4.83 -7.15 -0.35
N SER A 18 -5.21 -8.29 -0.94
CA SER A 18 -6.31 -9.10 -0.44
C SER A 18 -6.04 -9.62 0.97
N ALA A 19 -4.83 -10.11 1.23
CA ALA A 19 -4.46 -10.63 2.55
C ALA A 19 -4.40 -9.50 3.59
N ILE A 20 -3.86 -8.34 3.22
CA ILE A 20 -3.78 -7.18 4.12
C ILE A 20 -5.20 -6.70 4.47
N ALA A 21 -6.07 -6.60 3.48
CA ALA A 21 -7.45 -6.17 3.71
C ALA A 21 -8.18 -7.13 4.64
N ALA A 22 -7.98 -8.43 4.47
CA ALA A 22 -8.56 -9.43 5.37
C ALA A 22 -8.06 -9.23 6.81
N GLY A 23 -6.75 -8.97 6.97
CA GLY A 23 -6.17 -8.71 8.29
C GLY A 23 -6.68 -7.44 8.94
N MET A 24 -6.92 -6.40 8.15
CA MET A 24 -7.45 -5.12 8.66
C MET A 24 -8.87 -5.26 9.20
N GLY A 25 -9.59 -6.28 8.77
CA GLY A 25 -10.86 -6.64 9.37
C GLY A 25 -12.08 -6.06 8.70
N GLU A 26 -13.22 -6.26 9.34
CA GLU A 26 -14.53 -5.89 8.84
C GLU A 26 -14.60 -4.40 8.54
N GLY A 27 -15.31 -4.05 7.46
CA GLY A 27 -15.45 -2.65 7.04
C GLY A 27 -14.31 -2.13 6.19
N THR A 28 -13.27 -2.94 5.94
CA THR A 28 -12.17 -2.52 5.07
C THR A 28 -12.60 -2.62 3.61
N GLU A 29 -12.46 -1.50 2.88
CA GLU A 29 -12.74 -1.45 1.45
C GLU A 29 -11.46 -1.80 0.69
N LEU A 30 -11.58 -2.48 -0.45
CA LEU A 30 -10.44 -2.91 -1.25
C LEU A 30 -10.64 -2.48 -2.69
N TYR A 31 -9.70 -1.68 -3.22
CA TYR A 31 -9.78 -1.16 -4.57
C TYR A 31 -8.44 -1.25 -5.29
N SER A 32 -8.47 -1.63 -6.56
CA SER A 32 -7.38 -1.26 -7.45
C SER A 32 -7.51 0.24 -7.75
N VAL A 33 -6.41 0.88 -8.10
CA VAL A 33 -6.37 2.34 -8.28
C VAL A 33 -7.36 2.84 -9.33
N ASP A 34 -7.58 2.03 -10.39
CA ASP A 34 -8.53 2.36 -11.45
C ASP A 34 -10.00 2.22 -11.03
N GLN A 35 -10.26 1.50 -9.95
CA GLN A 35 -11.61 1.30 -9.41
C GLN A 35 -11.98 2.28 -8.31
N PHE A 36 -10.99 2.95 -7.74
CA PHE A 36 -11.24 3.88 -6.64
C PHE A 36 -11.84 5.18 -7.16
N THR A 37 -13.08 5.45 -6.80
CA THR A 37 -13.78 6.69 -7.18
C THR A 37 -14.16 7.55 -5.99
N GLY A 38 -13.79 7.14 -4.79
CA GLY A 38 -14.11 7.86 -3.56
C GLY A 38 -13.25 9.09 -3.32
N ASP A 39 -13.49 9.73 -2.19
CA ASP A 39 -12.71 10.88 -1.74
C ASP A 39 -11.82 10.43 -0.59
N ILE A 40 -10.51 10.63 -0.74
CA ILE A 40 -9.52 10.28 0.29
C ILE A 40 -9.84 10.98 1.63
N ALA A 41 -10.45 12.14 1.59
CA ALA A 41 -10.81 12.85 2.82
C ALA A 41 -11.75 12.05 3.72
N GLU A 42 -12.51 11.10 3.16
CA GLU A 42 -13.44 10.26 3.93
C GLU A 42 -12.77 9.08 4.65
N TYR A 43 -11.47 8.88 4.42
CA TYR A 43 -10.72 7.75 4.98
C TYR A 43 -9.70 8.26 5.99
N ASP A 44 -9.64 7.62 7.14
CA ASP A 44 -8.68 7.94 8.19
C ASP A 44 -7.54 6.91 8.29
N LYS A 45 -7.72 5.76 7.65
CA LYS A 45 -6.74 4.66 7.67
C LYS A 45 -6.68 4.01 6.30
N ILE A 46 -5.53 4.12 5.62
CA ILE A 46 -5.38 3.64 4.24
C ILE A 46 -4.06 2.90 4.08
N ALA A 47 -4.12 1.67 3.53
CA ALA A 47 -2.94 0.95 3.09
C ALA A 47 -2.81 1.11 1.57
N PHE A 48 -1.67 1.63 1.11
CA PHE A 48 -1.38 1.78 -0.32
C PHE A 48 -0.41 0.71 -0.78
N GLY A 49 -0.71 0.10 -1.92
CA GLY A 49 0.14 -0.95 -2.48
C GLY A 49 0.57 -0.65 -3.91
N CYS A 50 1.86 -0.81 -4.18
CA CYS A 50 2.44 -0.64 -5.51
C CYS A 50 3.76 -1.40 -5.59
N PRO A 51 3.99 -2.21 -6.65
CA PRO A 51 5.25 -2.92 -6.79
C PRO A 51 6.38 -1.98 -7.19
N ALA A 52 7.62 -2.45 -7.01
CA ALA A 52 8.79 -1.79 -7.59
C ALA A 52 8.77 -1.99 -9.10
N MET A 53 8.91 -0.91 -9.86
CA MET A 53 8.93 -0.93 -11.32
C MET A 53 10.26 -0.39 -11.83
N GLY A 54 10.73 -0.94 -12.96
CA GLY A 54 11.91 -0.43 -13.64
C GLY A 54 13.10 -0.19 -12.72
N ASP A 55 13.52 1.05 -12.57
CA ASP A 55 14.66 1.45 -11.73
C ASP A 55 14.27 1.65 -10.26
N GLU A 56 13.49 0.75 -9.70
CA GLU A 56 12.98 0.84 -8.33
C GLU A 56 12.21 2.14 -8.08
N VAL A 57 11.15 2.34 -8.86
CA VAL A 57 10.22 3.45 -8.70
C VAL A 57 8.80 2.92 -8.65
N LEU A 58 7.86 3.75 -8.20
CA LEU A 58 6.44 3.41 -8.25
C LEU A 58 5.99 3.33 -9.71
N GLU A 59 4.91 2.61 -9.96
CA GLU A 59 4.33 2.52 -11.29
C GLU A 59 3.91 3.93 -11.75
N GLU A 60 4.37 4.33 -12.93
CA GLU A 60 4.30 5.72 -13.38
C GLU A 60 3.09 6.07 -14.23
N GLY A 61 2.38 5.06 -14.74
CA GLY A 61 1.23 5.29 -15.62
C GLY A 61 -0.07 5.62 -14.90
N GLU A 62 -0.31 4.97 -13.78
CA GLU A 62 -1.56 5.11 -13.03
C GLU A 62 -1.33 5.39 -11.54
N PHE A 63 -0.44 4.63 -10.90
CA PHE A 63 -0.31 4.73 -9.44
C PHE A 63 0.33 6.03 -8.99
N ASP A 64 1.49 6.39 -9.54
CA ASP A 64 2.17 7.61 -9.12
C ASP A 64 1.34 8.87 -9.41
N PRO A 65 0.67 9.00 -10.57
CA PRO A 65 -0.26 10.11 -10.78
C PRO A 65 -1.38 10.15 -9.75
N PHE A 66 -1.94 8.98 -9.39
CA PHE A 66 -2.96 8.91 -8.36
C PHE A 66 -2.41 9.37 -7.02
N PHE A 67 -1.27 8.81 -6.59
CA PHE A 67 -0.69 9.15 -5.30
C PHE A 67 -0.31 10.62 -5.22
N SER A 68 0.25 11.17 -6.31
CA SER A 68 0.56 12.60 -6.41
C SER A 68 -0.69 13.47 -6.21
N SER A 69 -1.83 13.00 -6.70
CA SER A 69 -3.09 13.78 -6.61
C SER A 69 -3.66 13.78 -5.19
N ILE A 70 -3.33 12.78 -4.37
CA ILE A 70 -3.93 12.64 -3.02
C ILE A 70 -2.94 12.86 -1.88
N GLU A 71 -1.63 12.89 -2.15
CA GLU A 71 -0.65 12.94 -1.06
C GLU A 71 -0.77 14.20 -0.20
N GLY A 72 -1.24 15.31 -0.78
CA GLY A 72 -1.49 16.53 -0.01
C GLY A 72 -2.64 16.42 0.99
N LYS A 73 -3.40 15.35 0.93
CA LYS A 73 -4.55 15.11 1.82
C LYS A 73 -4.25 14.08 2.91
N LEU A 74 -3.01 13.60 3.01
CA LEU A 74 -2.66 12.50 3.92
C LEU A 74 -2.27 12.96 5.33
N GLY A 75 -2.07 14.24 5.55
CA GLY A 75 -1.66 14.75 6.86
C GLY A 75 -2.60 14.31 7.97
N GLY A 76 -2.05 13.74 9.03
CA GLY A 76 -2.82 13.27 10.18
C GLY A 76 -3.48 11.90 10.00
N LYS A 77 -3.51 11.35 8.79
CA LYS A 77 -4.10 10.04 8.54
C LYS A 77 -3.11 8.93 8.90
N LYS A 78 -3.64 7.76 9.19
CA LYS A 78 -2.83 6.55 9.39
C LYS A 78 -2.64 5.86 8.05
N VAL A 79 -1.40 5.63 7.67
CA VAL A 79 -1.04 5.10 6.35
C VAL A 79 -0.08 3.92 6.50
N ALA A 80 -0.31 2.88 5.71
CA ALA A 80 0.60 1.76 5.56
C ALA A 80 0.98 1.60 4.09
N LEU A 81 2.17 1.10 3.82
CA LEU A 81 2.67 0.90 2.47
C LEU A 81 3.06 -0.57 2.28
N PHE A 82 2.81 -1.10 1.08
CA PHE A 82 3.22 -2.47 0.76
C PHE A 82 3.47 -2.61 -0.72
N GLY A 83 4.19 -3.66 -1.10
CA GLY A 83 4.40 -3.94 -2.50
C GLY A 83 5.31 -5.14 -2.72
N SER A 84 5.21 -5.73 -3.93
CA SER A 84 6.07 -6.80 -4.37
C SER A 84 7.25 -6.24 -5.16
N TYR A 85 8.32 -7.02 -5.26
CA TYR A 85 9.48 -6.65 -6.06
C TYR A 85 10.11 -7.90 -6.65
N GLY A 86 10.84 -7.76 -7.77
CA GLY A 86 11.52 -8.87 -8.41
C GLY A 86 13.02 -8.82 -8.21
N TRP A 87 13.60 -7.62 -8.23
CA TRP A 87 15.04 -7.38 -8.03
C TRP A 87 15.21 -6.06 -7.30
N GLY A 88 16.44 -5.77 -6.92
CA GLY A 88 16.71 -4.59 -6.11
C GLY A 88 16.60 -4.90 -4.62
N ASP A 89 16.78 -3.89 -3.79
CA ASP A 89 16.91 -4.06 -2.34
C ASP A 89 15.86 -3.30 -1.53
N GLY A 90 14.78 -2.86 -2.17
CA GLY A 90 13.71 -2.13 -1.48
C GLY A 90 13.86 -0.62 -1.49
N GLN A 91 14.73 -0.08 -2.36
CA GLN A 91 14.93 1.37 -2.43
C GLN A 91 13.62 2.09 -2.76
N TRP A 92 12.76 1.53 -3.65
CA TRP A 92 11.48 2.17 -3.98
C TRP A 92 10.60 2.35 -2.75
N MET A 93 10.64 1.38 -1.84
CA MET A 93 9.82 1.45 -0.62
C MET A 93 10.40 2.46 0.38
N ARG A 94 11.72 2.53 0.50
CA ARG A 94 12.35 3.53 1.38
C ARG A 94 12.06 4.95 0.90
N ASP A 95 12.15 5.17 -0.40
CA ASP A 95 11.83 6.48 -1.00
C ASP A 95 10.35 6.82 -0.80
N TRP A 96 9.48 5.83 -0.99
CA TRP A 96 8.03 6.02 -0.83
C TRP A 96 7.66 6.30 0.62
N ALA A 97 8.29 5.57 1.56
CA ALA A 97 8.08 5.81 2.99
C ALA A 97 8.49 7.23 3.39
N GLU A 98 9.63 7.70 2.90
CA GLU A 98 10.07 9.07 3.15
C GLU A 98 9.09 10.10 2.56
N ARG A 99 8.69 9.90 1.31
CA ARG A 99 7.70 10.75 0.65
C ARG A 99 6.39 10.80 1.43
N THR A 100 5.93 9.65 1.91
CA THR A 100 4.68 9.55 2.68
C THR A 100 4.80 10.24 4.02
N THR A 101 5.91 10.05 4.72
CA THR A 101 6.15 10.69 6.01
C THR A 101 6.17 12.21 5.88
N LYS A 102 6.72 12.74 4.79
CA LYS A 102 6.76 14.19 4.54
C LYS A 102 5.39 14.81 4.37
N THR A 103 4.35 14.02 4.07
CA THR A 103 2.98 14.55 3.99
C THR A 103 2.37 14.87 5.34
N GLY A 104 3.00 14.44 6.43
CA GLY A 104 2.43 14.53 7.78
C GLY A 104 1.58 13.32 8.15
N ALA A 105 1.54 12.29 7.32
CA ALA A 105 0.85 11.06 7.65
C ALA A 105 1.55 10.30 8.76
N ASN A 106 0.79 9.53 9.53
CA ASN A 106 1.32 8.63 10.54
C ASN A 106 1.57 7.28 9.88
N LEU A 107 2.82 7.03 9.47
CA LEU A 107 3.20 5.82 8.76
C LEU A 107 3.33 4.63 9.71
N TYR A 108 2.61 3.57 9.39
CA TYR A 108 2.69 2.31 10.13
C TYR A 108 3.89 1.51 9.63
N ASP A 109 4.83 1.21 10.54
CA ASP A 109 6.04 0.47 10.20
C ASP A 109 6.78 1.19 9.03
N ASP A 110 7.66 0.49 8.34
CA ASP A 110 8.44 1.06 7.22
C ASP A 110 8.00 0.53 5.86
N GLY A 111 6.85 -0.15 5.82
CA GLY A 111 6.35 -0.80 4.63
C GLY A 111 6.61 -2.31 4.61
N LEU A 112 5.77 -3.04 3.91
CA LEU A 112 5.88 -4.49 3.77
C LEU A 112 6.32 -4.85 2.35
N LEU A 113 7.43 -5.58 2.24
CA LEU A 113 8.01 -5.99 0.97
C LEU A 113 7.91 -7.51 0.82
N VAL A 114 7.48 -7.97 -0.35
CA VAL A 114 7.46 -9.40 -0.67
C VAL A 114 8.14 -9.61 -2.01
N ASN A 115 9.10 -10.54 -2.07
CA ASN A 115 9.78 -10.87 -3.30
C ASN A 115 8.90 -11.81 -4.14
N GLY A 116 8.52 -11.37 -5.32
CA GLY A 116 7.69 -12.16 -6.24
C GLY A 116 6.25 -12.33 -5.77
N PHE A 117 5.63 -13.45 -6.17
CA PHE A 117 4.28 -13.78 -5.74
C PHE A 117 4.29 -14.24 -4.27
N PRO A 118 3.40 -13.73 -3.43
CA PRO A 118 3.38 -14.13 -2.02
C PRO A 118 3.01 -15.60 -1.87
N ASP A 119 3.95 -16.39 -1.34
CA ASP A 119 3.69 -17.78 -0.97
C ASP A 119 2.86 -17.85 0.31
N ALA A 120 2.63 -19.06 0.84
CA ALA A 120 1.81 -19.23 2.03
C ALA A 120 2.35 -18.44 3.23
N ASP A 121 3.67 -18.48 3.45
CA ASP A 121 4.28 -17.75 4.57
C ASP A 121 4.17 -16.23 4.37
N ALA A 122 4.39 -15.74 3.16
CA ALA A 122 4.26 -14.33 2.84
C ALA A 122 2.82 -13.84 3.01
N LYS A 123 1.84 -14.67 2.66
CA LYS A 123 0.42 -14.33 2.87
C LYS A 123 0.09 -14.22 4.35
N VAL A 124 0.67 -15.08 5.19
CA VAL A 124 0.52 -14.97 6.64
C VAL A 124 1.11 -13.66 7.14
N GLN A 125 2.27 -13.26 6.62
CA GLN A 125 2.89 -11.98 6.96
C GLN A 125 2.01 -10.80 6.52
N CYS A 126 1.39 -10.89 5.35
CA CYS A 126 0.49 -9.85 4.85
C CYS A 126 -0.74 -9.72 5.76
N THR A 127 -1.33 -10.83 6.15
CA THR A 127 -2.48 -10.83 7.07
C THR A 127 -2.10 -10.23 8.41
N ALA A 128 -0.95 -10.63 8.96
CA ALA A 128 -0.45 -10.08 10.23
C ALA A 128 -0.17 -8.59 10.14
N PHE A 129 0.40 -8.13 9.01
CA PHE A 129 0.62 -6.70 8.76
C PHE A 129 -0.71 -5.95 8.75
N GLY A 130 -1.72 -6.53 8.11
CA GLY A 130 -3.07 -5.95 8.10
C GLY A 130 -3.68 -5.87 9.49
N GLU A 131 -3.52 -6.93 10.30
CA GLU A 131 -4.00 -6.95 11.68
C GLU A 131 -3.32 -5.86 12.52
N GLY A 132 -2.01 -5.73 12.39
CA GLY A 132 -1.26 -4.68 13.11
C GLY A 132 -1.68 -3.29 12.70
N PHE A 133 -1.82 -3.06 11.39
CA PHE A 133 -2.26 -1.78 10.88
C PHE A 133 -3.71 -1.48 11.28
N GLY A 134 -4.57 -2.48 11.25
CA GLY A 134 -5.95 -2.32 11.68
C GLY A 134 -6.08 -1.88 13.13
N ALA A 135 -5.13 -2.29 13.97
CA ALA A 135 -5.09 -1.92 15.40
C ALA A 135 -4.32 -0.62 15.67
N TYR A 136 -3.62 -0.11 14.69
CA TYR A 136 -2.72 1.06 14.81
C TYR A 136 -3.43 2.38 15.14
#